data_bb0b831053c6c463eddb5d9b943f4ce5
#
_entry.id   bb0b831053c6c463eddb5d9b943f4ce5
#
_cell.length_a   1.000
_cell.length_b   1.000
_cell.length_c   1.000
_cell.angle_alpha   90.00
_cell.angle_beta   90.00
_cell.angle_gamma   90.00
#
_symmetry.space_group_name_H-M   'P 1'
#
loop_
_entity.id
_entity.type
_entity.pdbx_description
1 polymer ?
#
loop_
_entity_poly.entity_id
_entity_poly.type
_entity_poly.pdbx_seq_one_letter_code
_entity_poly.pdbx_strand_id
1 'polypeptide(L)'
;PQRILHGQVWEVEEKETDIQKSAVHATPQSINPYDLSGNETQTVITKQLLWERRLLDLSLRNNLLNIRITKNTLQLIPANLSCLEDALADGEEFRILHRPADWESPAMDFGIYSSIPESDPMVGFINSELSQKRLRFYLPENDLGKALTHLYRSSRTSIEENGANTLYLALGLLKWYETPSSERPRYAPILLLPVEIIRKSAAKGYVIRSREEETMMNITLLEMLRQNFGITISGLDPLPTDESGVNVKLIYSIIRNSIKNQRKWDVEEQAILGIFSFNKFIMWNDIHNNANKLVQNKIVSSLINGKIEWEAATEEIDATDMDKQVSPADIVLPIIADSSQLEAIYEAVHDKTFILHGPPGTGKSQTITNIIANALYKGKRVLFVAEKMAALSVVQNRLAAIGLFCLEIHSNKTKKSAVISQLKETTEIIRQTPPEEFRKEAERLLNLRAELNQYIEALHKEYPFGVSLYDAIIHYQSVDVESCFDIPQAYLDTLDKDTFAQWEDAIELLVRTANACGHPYQHPLTGISITEYSSAVKEGSSQLLTGFIDLLTTIRQKLDVFSILLKDTDI
;
A
#
# COMPACT_ATOMS: atom_id res chain seq x y z
N PRO A 1 11.20 9.21 -22.72
CA PRO A 1 12.52 8.70 -22.98
C PRO A 1 13.21 8.42 -21.64
N GLN A 2 13.09 7.21 -21.16
CA GLN A 2 13.82 6.77 -19.98
C GLN A 2 15.05 6.03 -20.46
N ARG A 3 16.18 6.61 -20.19
CA ARG A 3 17.45 5.93 -20.27
C ARG A 3 17.46 4.78 -19.28
N ILE A 4 17.44 3.58 -19.78
CA ILE A 4 17.88 2.41 -19.04
C ILE A 4 19.41 2.51 -19.05
N LEU A 5 19.98 3.01 -17.98
CA LEU A 5 21.40 2.93 -17.72
C LEU A 5 21.70 1.56 -17.14
N HIS A 6 22.61 0.88 -17.82
CA HIS A 6 23.27 -0.38 -17.52
C HIS A 6 23.38 -0.72 -16.03
N GLY A 7 23.06 -2.00 -15.76
CA GLY A 7 23.42 -2.85 -14.66
C GLY A 7 24.42 -2.34 -13.65
N GLN A 8 23.95 -1.60 -12.66
CA GLN A 8 24.52 -1.64 -11.33
C GLN A 8 23.43 -2.21 -10.43
N VAL A 9 23.61 -3.45 -10.08
CA VAL A 9 22.94 -4.09 -8.96
C VAL A 9 23.32 -3.27 -7.74
N TRP A 10 22.40 -2.45 -7.25
CA TRP A 10 22.48 -1.92 -5.91
C TRP A 10 22.10 -3.06 -4.98
N GLU A 11 23.08 -3.67 -4.36
CA GLU A 11 22.86 -4.39 -3.11
C GLU A 11 22.31 -3.36 -2.13
N VAL A 12 20.99 -3.41 -1.94
CA VAL A 12 20.35 -2.75 -0.81
C VAL A 12 20.76 -3.58 0.39
N GLU A 13 21.73 -3.11 1.16
CA GLU A 13 21.90 -3.53 2.53
C GLU A 13 20.53 -3.38 3.20
N GLU A 14 19.86 -4.49 3.46
CA GLU A 14 18.72 -4.55 4.36
C GLU A 14 19.21 -4.08 5.73
N LYS A 15 19.01 -2.81 6.02
CA LYS A 15 18.96 -2.36 7.40
C LYS A 15 17.73 -3.02 8.00
N GLU A 16 17.93 -4.19 8.57
CA GLU A 16 17.02 -4.75 9.57
C GLU A 16 16.74 -3.66 10.59
N THR A 17 15.55 -3.10 10.54
CA THR A 17 15.09 -2.17 11.55
C THR A 17 15.08 -2.91 12.89
N ASP A 18 15.59 -2.29 13.92
CA ASP A 18 15.74 -2.80 15.31
C ASP A 18 14.45 -3.33 15.97
N ILE A 19 13.36 -3.41 15.24
CA ILE A 19 12.06 -3.95 15.71
C ILE A 19 12.05 -5.48 15.72
N GLN A 20 12.87 -6.16 14.94
CA GLN A 20 12.94 -7.63 14.95
C GLN A 20 13.89 -8.19 16.03
N LYS A 21 14.85 -7.41 16.52
CA LYS A 21 15.78 -7.87 17.54
C LYS A 21 15.23 -7.88 18.97
N SER A 22 14.13 -7.18 19.25
CA SER A 22 13.51 -7.20 20.58
C SER A 22 12.55 -8.38 20.82
N ALA A 23 12.28 -9.20 19.82
CA ALA A 23 11.40 -10.36 19.95
C ALA A 23 12.14 -11.70 20.20
N VAL A 24 13.46 -11.74 20.14
CA VAL A 24 14.25 -12.98 20.22
C VAL A 24 14.92 -13.21 21.59
N HIS A 25 14.86 -12.26 22.51
CA HIS A 25 15.45 -12.40 23.85
C HIS A 25 14.42 -12.27 24.99
N ALA A 26 13.29 -12.97 24.87
CA ALA A 26 12.51 -13.35 26.05
C ALA A 26 12.89 -14.79 26.39
N THR A 27 13.84 -14.96 27.27
CA THR A 27 14.15 -16.23 27.94
C THR A 27 12.87 -16.82 28.52
N PRO A 28 12.56 -18.10 28.27
CA PRO A 28 11.43 -18.76 28.92
C PRO A 28 11.76 -18.90 30.41
N GLN A 29 10.95 -18.29 31.26
CA GLN A 29 10.96 -18.59 32.68
C GLN A 29 10.66 -20.07 32.88
N SER A 30 11.47 -20.73 33.64
CA SER A 30 11.45 -22.13 34.01
C SER A 30 10.05 -22.57 34.45
N ILE A 31 9.44 -23.45 33.68
CA ILE A 31 8.27 -24.24 34.09
C ILE A 31 8.80 -25.39 34.95
N ASN A 32 8.20 -25.52 36.11
CA ASN A 32 8.51 -26.52 37.13
C ASN A 32 8.21 -27.94 36.57
N PRO A 33 9.12 -28.94 36.68
CA PRO A 33 8.98 -30.24 35.99
C PRO A 33 8.05 -31.24 36.65
N TYR A 34 7.14 -30.85 37.52
CA TYR A 34 6.33 -31.79 38.33
C TYR A 34 4.80 -31.71 38.13
N ASP A 35 4.30 -31.28 36.98
CA ASP A 35 2.88 -31.45 36.62
C ASP A 35 2.73 -32.18 35.28
N LEU A 36 3.02 -33.47 35.29
CA LEU A 36 2.74 -34.41 34.19
C LEU A 36 1.54 -35.30 34.56
N SER A 37 0.32 -34.77 34.43
CA SER A 37 -0.88 -35.61 34.25
C SER A 37 -2.01 -34.79 33.60
N GLY A 38 -2.02 -34.73 32.30
CA GLY A 38 -3.10 -34.17 31.51
C GLY A 38 -2.72 -34.23 30.04
N ASN A 39 -3.43 -35.04 29.25
CA ASN A 39 -3.29 -35.11 27.80
C ASN A 39 -3.49 -33.73 27.16
N GLU A 40 -2.45 -32.91 27.10
CA GLU A 40 -2.40 -31.73 26.24
C GLU A 40 -1.98 -32.16 24.85
N THR A 41 -2.97 -32.35 23.98
CA THR A 41 -2.75 -32.25 22.54
C THR A 41 -2.10 -30.87 22.30
N GLN A 42 -0.84 -30.88 21.90
CA GLN A 42 -0.16 -29.70 21.39
C GLN A 42 -1.00 -29.14 20.25
N THR A 43 -1.82 -28.14 20.52
CA THR A 43 -2.55 -27.40 19.49
C THR A 43 -1.53 -26.65 18.64
N VAL A 44 -1.27 -27.17 17.45
CA VAL A 44 -0.45 -26.49 16.45
C VAL A 44 -1.08 -25.10 16.24
N ILE A 45 -0.36 -24.05 16.62
CA ILE A 45 -0.84 -22.67 16.45
C ILE A 45 -0.86 -22.38 14.96
N THR A 46 -2.04 -22.47 14.37
CA THR A 46 -2.24 -22.14 12.94
C THR A 46 -2.15 -20.62 12.74
N LYS A 47 -1.79 -20.17 11.52
CA LYS A 47 -1.80 -18.73 11.18
C LYS A 47 -3.19 -18.11 11.40
N GLN A 48 -4.26 -18.87 11.16
CA GLN A 48 -5.63 -18.43 11.43
C GLN A 48 -5.82 -18.07 12.92
N LEU A 49 -5.39 -18.92 13.85
CA LEU A 49 -5.48 -18.65 15.29
C LEU A 49 -4.66 -17.41 15.69
N LEU A 50 -3.50 -17.19 15.02
CA LEU A 50 -2.71 -15.97 15.21
C LEU A 50 -3.46 -14.73 14.73
N TRP A 51 -4.16 -14.79 13.59
CA TRP A 51 -4.98 -13.70 13.08
C TRP A 51 -6.14 -13.39 14.02
N GLU A 52 -6.85 -14.40 14.48
CA GLU A 52 -7.93 -14.26 15.46
C GLU A 52 -7.42 -13.57 16.75
N ARG A 53 -6.28 -14.01 17.29
CA ARG A 53 -5.67 -13.40 18.48
C ARG A 53 -5.21 -11.94 18.25
N ARG A 54 -4.78 -11.58 17.05
CA ARG A 54 -4.41 -10.19 16.71
C ARG A 54 -5.61 -9.27 16.55
N LEU A 55 -6.74 -9.80 16.12
CA LEU A 55 -7.97 -9.05 15.97
C LEU A 55 -8.70 -8.89 17.30
N LEU A 56 -8.68 -9.91 18.14
CA LEU A 56 -9.31 -9.88 19.46
C LEU A 56 -8.29 -9.42 20.51
N ASP A 57 -8.23 -8.11 20.73
CA ASP A 57 -7.38 -7.53 21.78
C ASP A 57 -8.08 -7.60 23.13
N LEU A 58 -7.82 -8.70 23.87
CA LEU A 58 -8.29 -8.88 25.25
C LEU A 58 -7.31 -8.34 26.30
N SER A 59 -6.31 -7.57 25.90
CA SER A 59 -5.36 -6.97 26.83
C SER A 59 -5.97 -5.79 27.60
N LEU A 60 -5.38 -5.49 28.74
CA LEU A 60 -5.75 -4.32 29.57
C LEU A 60 -5.43 -2.96 28.92
N ARG A 61 -4.84 -2.95 27.75
CA ARG A 61 -4.63 -1.73 26.94
C ARG A 61 -5.89 -1.33 26.18
N ASN A 62 -6.79 -2.29 25.97
CA ASN A 62 -8.05 -2.06 25.28
C ASN A 62 -9.03 -1.28 26.18
N ASN A 63 -9.46 -0.11 25.72
CA ASN A 63 -10.42 0.74 26.44
C ASN A 63 -11.82 0.09 26.59
N LEU A 64 -12.13 -0.93 25.78
CA LEU A 64 -13.37 -1.70 25.91
C LEU A 64 -13.34 -2.66 27.12
N LEU A 65 -12.17 -2.93 27.70
CA LEU A 65 -12.00 -3.80 28.87
C LEU A 65 -11.49 -3.07 30.10
N ASN A 66 -10.75 -1.97 29.89
CA ASN A 66 -10.14 -1.20 30.97
C ASN A 66 -10.09 0.27 30.60
N ILE A 67 -11.20 0.95 30.83
CA ILE A 67 -11.36 2.38 30.53
C ILE A 67 -10.42 3.22 31.42
N ARG A 68 -9.86 4.24 30.85
CA ARG A 68 -9.04 5.24 31.57
C ARG A 68 -9.49 6.62 31.17
N ILE A 69 -9.65 7.49 32.17
CA ILE A 69 -9.94 8.91 31.91
C ILE A 69 -8.68 9.57 31.32
N THR A 70 -8.83 10.03 30.12
CA THR A 70 -7.78 10.70 29.31
C THR A 70 -8.42 11.83 28.53
N LYS A 71 -7.62 12.51 27.68
CA LYS A 71 -8.18 13.50 26.73
C LYS A 71 -9.20 12.91 25.73
N ASN A 72 -9.25 11.56 25.58
CA ASN A 72 -10.15 10.84 24.69
C ASN A 72 -11.40 10.29 25.39
N THR A 73 -11.51 10.47 26.70
CA THR A 73 -12.60 9.93 27.53
C THR A 73 -13.00 10.92 28.61
N LEU A 74 -14.27 11.26 28.68
CA LEU A 74 -14.83 12.25 29.61
C LEU A 74 -15.92 11.61 30.44
N GLN A 75 -15.78 11.62 31.77
CA GLN A 75 -16.78 11.07 32.67
C GLN A 75 -17.90 12.09 32.92
N LEU A 76 -19.12 11.63 32.74
CA LEU A 76 -20.34 12.38 33.05
C LEU A 76 -20.59 12.35 34.56
N ILE A 77 -21.06 13.45 35.14
CA ILE A 77 -21.59 13.45 36.51
C ILE A 77 -22.87 12.58 36.49
N PRO A 78 -23.02 11.60 37.44
CA PRO A 78 -24.08 10.62 37.39
C PRO A 78 -25.47 11.24 37.23
N ALA A 79 -26.21 10.76 36.23
CA ALA A 79 -27.60 11.09 35.95
C ALA A 79 -28.40 9.79 35.84
N ASN A 80 -29.71 9.88 35.73
CA ASN A 80 -30.51 8.71 35.43
C ASN A 80 -30.22 8.21 34.01
N LEU A 81 -29.46 7.11 33.90
CA LEU A 81 -28.93 6.62 32.60
C LEU A 81 -30.04 6.04 31.70
N SER A 82 -31.12 5.49 32.28
CA SER A 82 -32.27 5.04 31.48
C SER A 82 -32.95 6.23 30.82
N CYS A 83 -33.29 7.29 31.58
CA CYS A 83 -33.92 8.49 31.03
C CYS A 83 -33.00 9.22 30.02
N LEU A 84 -31.68 9.12 30.22
CA LEU A 84 -30.72 9.69 29.27
C LEU A 84 -30.68 8.90 27.96
N GLU A 85 -30.68 7.57 28.02
CA GLU A 85 -30.73 6.70 26.84
C GLU A 85 -32.00 6.92 26.05
N ASP A 86 -33.18 6.85 26.74
CA ASP A 86 -34.48 7.08 26.13
C ASP A 86 -34.54 8.43 25.39
N ALA A 87 -34.14 9.51 26.03
CA ALA A 87 -34.16 10.84 25.43
C ALA A 87 -33.19 10.99 24.26
N LEU A 88 -32.03 10.35 24.32
CA LEU A 88 -31.08 10.35 23.19
C LEU A 88 -31.59 9.47 22.04
N ALA A 89 -32.22 8.32 22.33
CA ALA A 89 -32.82 7.46 21.33
C ALA A 89 -33.98 8.16 20.59
N ASP A 90 -34.74 8.98 21.31
CA ASP A 90 -35.80 9.84 20.74
C ASP A 90 -35.23 11.00 19.91
N GLY A 91 -33.89 11.12 19.79
CA GLY A 91 -33.21 12.13 18.99
C GLY A 91 -33.07 13.49 19.67
N GLU A 92 -33.23 13.57 20.99
CA GLU A 92 -33.03 14.79 21.74
C GLU A 92 -31.57 15.24 21.77
N GLU A 93 -31.38 16.56 21.83
CA GLU A 93 -30.06 17.18 21.90
C GLU A 93 -29.77 17.66 23.32
N PHE A 94 -28.59 17.34 23.84
CA PHE A 94 -28.15 17.77 25.17
C PHE A 94 -26.97 18.72 25.08
N ARG A 95 -27.05 19.86 25.80
CA ARG A 95 -25.96 20.81 25.95
C ARG A 95 -24.93 20.27 26.92
N ILE A 96 -23.66 20.28 26.52
CA ILE A 96 -22.54 19.86 27.37
C ILE A 96 -22.08 21.02 28.23
N LEU A 97 -22.00 20.80 29.54
CA LEU A 97 -21.59 21.79 30.55
C LEU A 97 -20.49 21.22 31.45
N HIS A 98 -19.66 22.13 31.98
CA HIS A 98 -18.64 21.81 32.98
C HIS A 98 -19.25 21.51 34.35
N ARG A 99 -18.44 21.01 35.28
CA ARG A 99 -18.85 20.82 36.68
C ARG A 99 -19.30 22.15 37.30
N PRO A 100 -20.24 22.13 38.27
CA PRO A 100 -20.56 23.31 39.04
C PRO A 100 -19.32 23.87 39.74
N ALA A 101 -19.18 25.21 39.80
CA ALA A 101 -17.98 25.87 40.35
C ALA A 101 -17.80 25.61 41.85
N ASP A 102 -18.92 25.59 42.58
CA ASP A 102 -18.93 25.49 44.02
C ASP A 102 -19.07 24.04 44.56
N TRP A 103 -18.86 23.04 43.68
CA TRP A 103 -18.95 21.64 44.03
C TRP A 103 -17.61 20.95 44.01
N GLU A 104 -17.26 20.31 45.13
CA GLU A 104 -16.08 19.45 45.24
C GLU A 104 -16.42 18.07 44.65
N SER A 105 -15.64 17.67 43.63
CA SER A 105 -15.80 16.35 43.04
C SER A 105 -15.48 15.25 44.04
N PRO A 106 -16.15 14.10 43.98
CA PRO A 106 -15.80 12.95 44.80
C PRO A 106 -14.38 12.47 44.53
N ALA A 107 -13.86 11.66 45.42
CA ALA A 107 -12.50 11.10 45.24
C ALA A 107 -12.42 10.29 43.94
N MET A 108 -11.30 10.37 43.28
CA MET A 108 -10.99 9.57 42.10
C MET A 108 -10.38 8.24 42.55
N ASP A 109 -11.06 7.13 42.28
CA ASP A 109 -10.55 5.79 42.57
C ASP A 109 -10.03 5.14 41.29
N PHE A 110 -8.72 4.87 41.26
CA PHE A 110 -8.02 4.29 40.08
C PHE A 110 -8.32 4.97 38.73
N GLY A 111 -8.54 6.29 38.73
CA GLY A 111 -8.74 7.09 37.53
C GLY A 111 -10.21 7.28 37.11
N ILE A 112 -11.18 6.81 37.90
CA ILE A 112 -12.61 7.04 37.72
C ILE A 112 -13.15 7.71 38.97
N TYR A 113 -14.00 8.73 38.83
CA TYR A 113 -14.67 9.34 39.97
C TYR A 113 -15.66 8.36 40.60
N SER A 114 -15.66 8.29 41.92
CA SER A 114 -16.53 7.40 42.67
C SER A 114 -18.01 7.78 42.48
N SER A 115 -18.89 6.82 42.64
CA SER A 115 -20.34 7.05 42.59
C SER A 115 -20.76 8.04 43.68
N ILE A 116 -21.71 8.92 43.35
CA ILE A 116 -22.28 9.88 44.28
C ILE A 116 -23.42 9.15 45.01
N PRO A 117 -23.48 9.22 46.36
CA PRO A 117 -24.61 8.64 47.09
C PRO A 117 -25.95 9.22 46.61
N GLU A 118 -27.01 8.40 46.55
CA GLU A 118 -28.33 8.87 46.13
C GLU A 118 -28.90 9.98 47.03
N SER A 119 -28.45 10.06 48.29
CA SER A 119 -28.82 11.10 49.25
C SER A 119 -28.10 12.46 49.01
N ASP A 120 -27.12 12.51 48.10
CA ASP A 120 -26.41 13.76 47.81
C ASP A 120 -27.34 14.76 47.06
N PRO A 121 -27.43 15.99 47.51
CA PRO A 121 -28.22 17.03 46.83
C PRO A 121 -27.85 17.24 45.34
N MET A 122 -26.62 16.88 44.98
CA MET A 122 -26.13 16.97 43.60
C MET A 122 -26.92 16.04 42.66
N VAL A 123 -27.38 14.88 43.12
CA VAL A 123 -28.19 13.95 42.29
C VAL A 123 -29.50 14.62 41.86
N GLY A 124 -30.19 15.30 42.79
CA GLY A 124 -31.41 16.05 42.48
C GLY A 124 -31.14 17.20 41.50
N PHE A 125 -30.04 17.93 41.70
CA PHE A 125 -29.63 18.99 40.78
C PHE A 125 -29.34 18.45 39.36
N ILE A 126 -28.55 17.38 39.23
CA ILE A 126 -28.19 16.79 37.91
C ILE A 126 -29.43 16.25 37.20
N ASN A 127 -30.37 15.62 37.91
CA ASN A 127 -31.61 15.15 37.31
C ASN A 127 -32.48 16.34 36.82
N SER A 128 -32.47 17.47 37.52
CA SER A 128 -33.12 18.68 37.02
C SER A 128 -32.46 19.27 35.81
N GLU A 129 -31.12 19.24 35.73
CA GLU A 129 -30.35 19.64 34.52
C GLU A 129 -30.64 18.70 33.33
N LEU A 130 -30.75 17.40 33.58
CA LEU A 130 -31.12 16.41 32.56
C LEU A 130 -32.49 16.75 31.94
N SER A 131 -33.49 17.06 32.77
CA SER A 131 -34.83 17.51 32.33
C SER A 131 -34.77 18.81 31.50
N GLN A 132 -33.76 19.66 31.71
CA GLN A 132 -33.48 20.87 30.93
C GLN A 132 -32.58 20.62 29.73
N LYS A 133 -32.32 19.36 29.36
CA LYS A 133 -31.44 18.94 28.24
C LYS A 133 -30.00 19.44 28.40
N ARG A 134 -29.45 19.31 29.60
CA ARG A 134 -28.09 19.69 29.97
C ARG A 134 -27.38 18.50 30.62
N LEU A 135 -26.15 18.25 30.17
CA LEU A 135 -25.28 17.22 30.72
C LEU A 135 -24.02 17.86 31.31
N ARG A 136 -23.68 17.50 32.51
CA ARG A 136 -22.51 18.01 33.22
C ARG A 136 -21.42 16.95 33.34
N PHE A 137 -20.19 17.37 33.04
CA PHE A 137 -19.00 16.54 33.13
C PHE A 137 -18.12 16.97 34.30
N TYR A 138 -17.31 16.06 34.83
CA TYR A 138 -16.43 16.33 35.98
C TYR A 138 -15.32 17.36 35.71
N LEU A 139 -15.06 17.72 34.46
CA LEU A 139 -14.00 18.66 34.10
C LEU A 139 -14.39 20.12 34.34
N PRO A 140 -13.42 20.99 34.75
CA PRO A 140 -13.59 22.43 34.75
C PRO A 140 -13.74 22.97 33.33
N GLU A 141 -14.27 24.21 33.20
CA GLU A 141 -14.65 24.79 31.90
C GLU A 141 -13.54 24.80 30.85
N ASN A 142 -12.34 25.28 31.24
CA ASN A 142 -11.21 25.38 30.30
C ASN A 142 -10.73 24.03 29.78
N ASP A 143 -10.71 23.01 30.62
CA ASP A 143 -10.24 21.66 30.27
C ASP A 143 -11.31 20.91 29.49
N LEU A 144 -12.58 21.08 29.83
CA LEU A 144 -13.71 20.53 29.08
C LEU A 144 -13.71 21.07 27.64
N GLY A 145 -13.52 22.37 27.45
CA GLY A 145 -13.45 22.98 26.11
C GLY A 145 -12.34 22.41 25.23
N LYS A 146 -11.15 22.17 25.79
CA LYS A 146 -10.02 21.54 25.09
C LYS A 146 -10.33 20.07 24.74
N ALA A 147 -10.86 19.33 25.70
CA ALA A 147 -11.19 17.91 25.52
C ALA A 147 -12.30 17.71 24.48
N LEU A 148 -13.38 18.51 24.54
CA LEU A 148 -14.45 18.45 23.54
C LEU A 148 -13.97 18.84 22.12
N THR A 149 -13.08 19.82 22.02
CA THR A 149 -12.48 20.18 20.73
C THR A 149 -11.66 19.01 20.18
N HIS A 150 -10.92 18.32 21.04
CA HIS A 150 -10.14 17.14 20.66
C HIS A 150 -11.06 15.99 20.21
N LEU A 151 -12.07 15.63 21.01
CA LEU A 151 -13.04 14.58 20.67
C LEU A 151 -13.78 14.90 19.35
N TYR A 152 -14.24 16.13 19.18
CA TYR A 152 -14.89 16.58 17.96
C TYR A 152 -14.00 16.39 16.72
N ARG A 153 -12.73 16.81 16.80
CA ARG A 153 -11.79 16.65 15.70
C ARG A 153 -11.48 15.18 15.43
N SER A 154 -11.16 14.41 16.46
CA SER A 154 -10.80 12.99 16.33
C SER A 154 -11.96 12.15 15.78
N SER A 155 -13.20 12.37 16.25
CA SER A 155 -14.36 11.65 15.73
C SER A 155 -14.64 12.01 14.26
N ARG A 156 -14.50 13.28 13.91
CA ARG A 156 -14.67 13.73 12.53
C ARG A 156 -13.60 13.16 11.60
N THR A 157 -12.34 13.18 12.00
CA THR A 157 -11.24 12.58 11.25
C THR A 157 -11.48 11.08 11.05
N SER A 158 -11.91 10.37 12.08
CA SER A 158 -12.22 8.94 11.98
C SER A 158 -13.33 8.66 10.95
N ILE A 159 -14.37 9.48 10.93
CA ILE A 159 -15.44 9.37 9.94
C ILE A 159 -14.94 9.71 8.52
N GLU A 160 -14.13 10.76 8.39
CA GLU A 160 -13.60 11.20 7.10
C GLU A 160 -12.57 10.21 6.52
N GLU A 161 -11.70 9.62 7.35
CA GLU A 161 -10.65 8.69 6.92
C GLU A 161 -11.14 7.25 6.80
N ASN A 162 -11.87 6.75 7.82
CA ASN A 162 -12.23 5.34 7.94
C ASN A 162 -13.72 5.07 7.67
N GLY A 163 -14.54 6.12 7.54
CA GLY A 163 -15.98 5.99 7.40
C GLY A 163 -16.70 5.45 8.65
N ALA A 164 -15.98 5.23 9.76
CA ALA A 164 -16.52 4.62 10.96
C ALA A 164 -16.72 5.64 12.09
N ASN A 165 -17.90 5.57 12.76
CA ASN A 165 -18.07 6.27 14.01
C ASN A 165 -17.20 5.64 15.09
N THR A 166 -16.51 6.45 15.85
CA THR A 166 -15.70 6.02 16.99
C THR A 166 -16.10 6.72 18.27
N LEU A 167 -17.03 7.67 18.22
CA LEU A 167 -17.50 8.41 19.39
C LEU A 167 -18.76 7.77 19.96
N TYR A 168 -18.67 7.30 21.19
CA TYR A 168 -19.76 6.67 21.91
C TYR A 168 -19.92 7.27 23.30
N LEU A 169 -21.16 7.27 23.77
CA LEU A 169 -21.48 7.41 25.18
C LEU A 169 -21.61 6.02 25.78
N ALA A 170 -20.64 5.63 26.59
CA ALA A 170 -20.67 4.38 27.34
C ALA A 170 -21.64 4.54 28.50
N LEU A 171 -22.64 3.65 28.59
CA LEU A 171 -23.65 3.59 29.65
C LEU A 171 -23.41 2.35 30.50
N GLY A 172 -23.12 2.56 31.79
CA GLY A 172 -22.76 1.52 32.73
C GLY A 172 -21.34 1.00 32.55
N LEU A 173 -20.68 0.76 33.67
CA LEU A 173 -19.34 0.19 33.72
C LEU A 173 -19.37 -1.09 34.54
N LEU A 174 -18.82 -2.17 33.99
CA LEU A 174 -18.52 -3.35 34.79
C LEU A 174 -17.23 -3.12 35.57
N LYS A 175 -17.30 -3.09 36.89
CA LYS A 175 -16.16 -3.16 37.79
C LYS A 175 -15.74 -4.60 37.95
N TRP A 176 -14.53 -4.94 37.52
CA TRP A 176 -14.03 -6.30 37.53
C TRP A 176 -12.56 -6.37 37.96
N TYR A 177 -12.09 -7.55 38.30
CA TYR A 177 -10.73 -7.80 38.77
C TYR A 177 -10.08 -8.95 38.00
N GLU A 178 -8.80 -8.83 37.70
CA GLU A 178 -8.04 -9.84 36.93
C GLU A 178 -7.94 -11.18 37.66
N THR A 179 -7.75 -11.11 38.98
CA THR A 179 -7.68 -12.29 39.88
C THR A 179 -8.43 -12.00 41.17
N PRO A 180 -8.87 -13.04 41.90
CA PRO A 180 -9.55 -12.86 43.21
C PRO A 180 -8.70 -12.11 44.24
N SER A 181 -7.37 -12.14 44.10
CA SER A 181 -6.42 -11.46 44.99
C SER A 181 -6.07 -10.03 44.54
N SER A 182 -6.53 -9.62 43.37
CA SER A 182 -6.24 -8.27 42.87
C SER A 182 -6.95 -7.21 43.72
N GLU A 183 -6.20 -6.15 44.09
CA GLU A 183 -6.78 -5.00 44.79
C GLU A 183 -7.20 -3.90 43.83
N ARG A 184 -6.66 -3.89 42.62
CA ARG A 184 -6.92 -2.86 41.64
C ARG A 184 -8.11 -3.21 40.74
N PRO A 185 -9.21 -2.45 40.83
CA PRO A 185 -10.37 -2.65 39.95
C PRO A 185 -10.04 -2.26 38.51
N ARG A 186 -10.75 -2.86 37.57
CA ARG A 186 -10.82 -2.53 36.15
C ARG A 186 -12.26 -2.15 35.81
N TYR A 187 -12.41 -1.25 34.89
CA TYR A 187 -13.73 -0.76 34.49
C TYR A 187 -13.91 -0.96 32.99
N ALA A 188 -14.92 -1.70 32.61
CA ALA A 188 -15.26 -1.98 31.22
C ALA A 188 -16.62 -1.39 30.87
N PRO A 189 -16.80 -0.66 29.78
CA PRO A 189 -18.11 -0.16 29.37
C PRO A 189 -19.04 -1.33 29.05
N ILE A 190 -20.32 -1.21 29.40
CA ILE A 190 -21.34 -2.23 29.17
C ILE A 190 -22.05 -1.96 27.85
N LEU A 191 -22.75 -0.84 27.77
CA LEU A 191 -23.47 -0.40 26.57
C LEU A 191 -22.75 0.78 25.92
N LEU A 192 -22.87 0.88 24.64
CA LEU A 192 -22.23 1.91 23.83
C LEU A 192 -23.27 2.53 22.91
N LEU A 193 -23.70 3.72 23.24
CA LEU A 193 -24.62 4.53 22.48
C LEU A 193 -23.84 5.38 21.46
N PRO A 194 -24.04 5.21 20.16
CA PRO A 194 -23.39 6.01 19.13
C PRO A 194 -23.85 7.46 19.21
N VAL A 195 -22.92 8.39 19.36
CA VAL A 195 -23.24 9.83 19.48
C VAL A 195 -22.38 10.67 18.56
N GLU A 196 -22.83 11.90 18.35
CA GLU A 196 -22.03 12.93 17.69
C GLU A 196 -22.00 14.22 18.53
N ILE A 197 -20.88 14.91 18.47
CA ILE A 197 -20.71 16.25 19.05
C ILE A 197 -20.93 17.28 17.95
N ILE A 198 -21.80 18.24 18.21
CA ILE A 198 -22.10 19.35 17.29
C ILE A 198 -21.63 20.63 17.93
N ARG A 199 -20.84 21.43 17.20
CA ARG A 199 -20.47 22.77 17.60
C ARG A 199 -21.46 23.77 17.01
N LYS A 200 -22.38 24.32 17.82
CA LYS A 200 -23.42 25.23 17.32
C LYS A 200 -22.90 26.67 17.17
N SER A 201 -22.57 27.35 18.26
CA SER A 201 -22.05 28.74 18.24
C SER A 201 -21.18 28.98 19.46
N ALA A 202 -20.44 30.12 19.48
CA ALA A 202 -19.63 30.48 20.64
C ALA A 202 -20.47 30.60 21.94
N ALA A 203 -21.72 31.05 21.84
CA ALA A 203 -22.62 31.18 22.97
C ALA A 203 -23.34 29.89 23.38
N LYS A 204 -23.65 29.01 22.42
CA LYS A 204 -24.35 27.72 22.65
C LYS A 204 -23.42 26.57 22.98
N GLY A 205 -22.10 26.69 22.68
CA GLY A 205 -21.10 25.68 22.96
C GLY A 205 -21.28 24.38 22.18
N TYR A 206 -20.95 23.26 22.83
CA TYR A 206 -21.05 21.92 22.27
C TYR A 206 -22.36 21.26 22.72
N VAL A 207 -22.93 20.49 21.79
CA VAL A 207 -24.14 19.71 21.98
C VAL A 207 -23.84 18.27 21.60
N ILE A 208 -24.40 17.31 22.33
CA ILE A 208 -24.37 15.88 22.02
C ILE A 208 -25.77 15.46 21.59
N ARG A 209 -25.85 14.59 20.58
CA ARG A 209 -27.05 13.87 20.20
C ARG A 209 -26.71 12.45 19.76
N SER A 210 -27.69 11.55 19.78
CA SER A 210 -27.54 10.24 19.21
C SER A 210 -27.38 10.30 17.69
N ARG A 211 -26.68 9.34 17.15
CA ARG A 211 -26.67 9.04 15.71
C ARG A 211 -27.82 8.08 15.40
N GLU A 212 -28.19 7.99 14.12
CA GLU A 212 -29.24 7.06 13.66
C GLU A 212 -28.77 5.57 13.70
N GLU A 213 -27.82 5.24 14.54
CA GLU A 213 -27.27 3.90 14.74
C GLU A 213 -27.79 3.34 16.08
N GLU A 214 -28.00 2.03 16.16
CA GLU A 214 -28.53 1.38 17.35
C GLU A 214 -27.49 1.31 18.49
N THR A 215 -27.95 1.39 19.75
CA THR A 215 -27.12 1.16 20.93
C THR A 215 -26.59 -0.27 20.91
N MET A 216 -25.32 -0.47 21.21
CA MET A 216 -24.63 -1.76 21.10
C MET A 216 -24.14 -2.26 22.45
N MET A 217 -24.16 -3.57 22.63
CA MET A 217 -23.47 -4.24 23.73
C MET A 217 -21.97 -4.28 23.48
N ASN A 218 -21.15 -4.13 24.50
CA ASN A 218 -19.72 -4.35 24.42
C ASN A 218 -19.41 -5.85 24.28
N ILE A 219 -19.39 -6.34 23.05
CA ILE A 219 -19.17 -7.76 22.75
C ILE A 219 -17.75 -8.21 23.13
N THR A 220 -16.76 -7.31 23.10
CA THR A 220 -15.40 -7.60 23.57
C THR A 220 -15.38 -7.97 25.05
N LEU A 221 -16.24 -7.30 25.84
CA LEU A 221 -16.43 -7.64 27.25
C LEU A 221 -17.08 -9.02 27.44
N LEU A 222 -18.13 -9.32 26.67
CA LEU A 222 -18.80 -10.64 26.74
C LEU A 222 -17.82 -11.77 26.39
N GLU A 223 -17.01 -11.58 25.37
CA GLU A 223 -16.02 -12.56 24.94
C GLU A 223 -14.86 -12.73 25.95
N MET A 224 -14.41 -11.64 26.57
CA MET A 224 -13.46 -11.68 27.67
C MET A 224 -14.03 -12.47 28.89
N LEU A 225 -15.28 -12.22 29.26
CA LEU A 225 -15.96 -12.94 30.35
C LEU A 225 -16.08 -14.44 30.04
N ARG A 226 -16.39 -14.78 28.79
CA ARG A 226 -16.50 -16.17 28.35
C ARG A 226 -15.13 -16.87 28.35
N GLN A 227 -14.10 -16.25 27.74
CA GLN A 227 -12.80 -16.91 27.59
C GLN A 227 -11.99 -16.97 28.89
N ASN A 228 -11.94 -15.87 29.64
CA ASN A 228 -11.05 -15.77 30.81
C ASN A 228 -11.70 -16.24 32.10
N PHE A 229 -13.04 -16.17 32.20
CA PHE A 229 -13.77 -16.47 33.47
C PHE A 229 -14.84 -17.54 33.31
N GLY A 230 -15.08 -18.05 32.10
CA GLY A 230 -16.12 -19.06 31.83
C GLY A 230 -17.54 -18.55 32.05
N ILE A 231 -17.75 -17.22 32.07
CA ILE A 231 -19.05 -16.60 32.30
C ILE A 231 -19.72 -16.35 30.96
N THR A 232 -20.81 -17.06 30.68
CA THR A 232 -21.65 -16.84 29.50
C THR A 232 -22.91 -16.10 29.93
N ILE A 233 -23.16 -14.93 29.32
CA ILE A 233 -24.34 -14.11 29.58
C ILE A 233 -25.33 -14.35 28.43
N SER A 234 -26.52 -14.82 28.75
CA SER A 234 -27.62 -15.02 27.79
C SER A 234 -28.68 -13.92 27.94
N GLY A 235 -29.46 -13.69 26.88
CA GLY A 235 -30.55 -12.72 26.88
C GLY A 235 -30.12 -11.29 26.56
N LEU A 236 -28.93 -11.11 25.95
CA LEU A 236 -28.44 -9.83 25.47
C LEU A 236 -28.32 -9.77 23.92
N ASP A 237 -28.79 -10.78 23.23
CA ASP A 237 -28.86 -10.82 21.77
C ASP A 237 -30.22 -11.45 21.34
N PRO A 238 -31.17 -10.67 20.80
CA PRO A 238 -31.13 -9.19 20.68
C PRO A 238 -31.13 -8.50 22.05
N LEU A 239 -30.69 -7.25 22.11
CA LEU A 239 -30.74 -6.45 23.34
C LEU A 239 -32.20 -6.28 23.80
N PRO A 240 -32.47 -6.40 25.09
CA PRO A 240 -33.79 -6.07 25.64
C PRO A 240 -34.14 -4.61 25.37
N THR A 241 -35.32 -4.38 24.80
CA THR A 241 -35.84 -3.03 24.48
C THR A 241 -37.11 -2.77 25.30
N ASP A 242 -37.45 -1.51 25.48
CA ASP A 242 -38.71 -1.03 26.01
C ASP A 242 -39.42 -0.11 24.98
N GLU A 243 -40.34 0.74 25.44
CA GLU A 243 -41.13 1.59 24.54
C GLU A 243 -40.29 2.70 23.87
N SER A 244 -39.19 3.15 24.51
CA SER A 244 -38.42 4.32 24.10
C SER A 244 -37.00 3.97 23.55
N GLY A 245 -36.48 2.77 23.88
CA GLY A 245 -35.13 2.41 23.47
C GLY A 245 -34.64 1.09 24.05
N VAL A 246 -33.37 1.06 24.48
CA VAL A 246 -32.77 -0.12 25.12
C VAL A 246 -33.06 -0.11 26.61
N ASN A 247 -33.62 -1.22 27.15
CA ASN A 247 -33.88 -1.32 28.56
C ASN A 247 -32.62 -1.48 29.42
N VAL A 248 -32.00 -0.35 29.75
CA VAL A 248 -30.71 -0.26 30.46
C VAL A 248 -30.75 -0.96 31.81
N LYS A 249 -31.83 -0.80 32.58
CA LYS A 249 -31.98 -1.40 33.92
C LYS A 249 -32.06 -2.93 33.88
N LEU A 250 -32.79 -3.46 32.91
CA LEU A 250 -32.89 -4.92 32.73
C LEU A 250 -31.53 -5.50 32.35
N ILE A 251 -30.80 -4.85 31.47
CA ILE A 251 -29.44 -5.29 31.05
C ILE A 251 -28.50 -5.31 32.27
N TYR A 252 -28.48 -4.26 33.08
CA TYR A 252 -27.66 -4.25 34.30
C TYR A 252 -28.05 -5.37 35.28
N SER A 253 -29.32 -5.67 35.40
CA SER A 253 -29.82 -6.76 36.25
C SER A 253 -29.35 -8.13 35.72
N ILE A 254 -29.40 -8.35 34.42
CA ILE A 254 -28.91 -9.59 33.78
C ILE A 254 -27.41 -9.77 34.05
N ILE A 255 -26.63 -8.69 33.88
CA ILE A 255 -25.16 -8.73 34.10
C ILE A 255 -24.86 -8.97 35.57
N ARG A 256 -25.46 -8.23 36.51
CA ARG A 256 -25.30 -8.44 37.96
C ARG A 256 -25.60 -9.88 38.34
N ASN A 257 -26.68 -10.46 37.81
CA ASN A 257 -27.03 -11.86 38.07
C ASN A 257 -25.95 -12.83 37.53
N SER A 258 -25.39 -12.54 36.38
CA SER A 258 -24.38 -13.41 35.77
C SER A 258 -23.03 -13.37 36.51
N ILE A 259 -22.66 -12.24 37.10
CA ILE A 259 -21.41 -12.04 37.83
C ILE A 259 -21.53 -12.26 39.35
N LYS A 260 -22.71 -12.60 39.90
CA LYS A 260 -22.96 -12.67 41.34
C LYS A 260 -21.99 -13.55 42.15
N ASN A 261 -21.37 -14.52 41.49
CA ASN A 261 -20.40 -15.42 42.09
C ASN A 261 -18.98 -14.82 42.12
N GLN A 262 -18.77 -13.70 41.45
CA GLN A 262 -17.47 -13.03 41.41
C GLN A 262 -17.33 -12.04 42.56
N ARG A 263 -16.31 -12.23 43.39
CA ARG A 263 -16.10 -11.39 44.57
C ARG A 263 -15.66 -9.98 44.17
N LYS A 264 -16.27 -8.95 44.77
CA LYS A 264 -15.99 -7.52 44.53
C LYS A 264 -16.40 -6.97 43.14
N TRP A 265 -16.99 -7.81 42.27
CA TRP A 265 -17.46 -7.32 40.99
C TRP A 265 -18.84 -6.69 41.14
N ASP A 266 -19.08 -5.61 40.40
CA ASP A 266 -20.39 -4.93 40.36
C ASP A 266 -20.56 -4.12 39.07
N VAL A 267 -21.78 -3.72 38.77
CA VAL A 267 -22.16 -2.80 37.71
C VAL A 267 -22.28 -1.41 38.30
N GLU A 268 -21.38 -0.52 37.92
CA GLU A 268 -21.40 0.91 38.29
C GLU A 268 -22.26 1.70 37.28
N GLU A 269 -23.29 2.39 37.77
CA GLU A 269 -24.22 3.18 36.94
C GLU A 269 -23.59 4.55 36.62
N GLN A 270 -22.60 4.54 35.78
CA GLN A 270 -21.84 5.70 35.35
C GLN A 270 -21.81 5.80 33.82
N ALA A 271 -21.60 7.01 33.29
CA ALA A 271 -21.47 7.21 31.87
C ALA A 271 -20.15 7.90 31.50
N ILE A 272 -19.56 7.47 30.39
CA ILE A 272 -18.31 8.01 29.86
C ILE A 272 -18.47 8.29 28.37
N LEU A 273 -18.27 9.54 27.99
CA LEU A 273 -18.14 9.93 26.59
C LEU A 273 -16.71 9.68 26.11
N GLY A 274 -16.53 8.90 25.07
CA GLY A 274 -15.19 8.57 24.63
C GLY A 274 -15.08 7.98 23.24
N ILE A 275 -13.82 7.79 22.80
CA ILE A 275 -13.50 7.17 21.54
C ILE A 275 -13.26 5.67 21.76
N PHE A 276 -14.07 4.84 21.08
CA PHE A 276 -14.00 3.39 21.10
C PHE A 276 -13.98 2.85 19.67
N SER A 277 -13.28 1.75 19.43
CA SER A 277 -13.20 1.11 18.11
C SER A 277 -13.58 -0.36 18.19
N PHE A 278 -14.57 -0.76 17.38
CA PHE A 278 -15.09 -2.13 17.29
C PHE A 278 -14.68 -2.85 16.02
N ASN A 279 -14.04 -2.17 15.07
CA ASN A 279 -13.74 -2.74 13.75
C ASN A 279 -12.99 -4.07 13.83
N LYS A 280 -12.04 -4.17 14.75
CA LYS A 280 -11.26 -5.40 14.95
C LYS A 280 -12.10 -6.57 15.43
N PHE A 281 -13.09 -6.31 16.31
CA PHE A 281 -13.99 -7.36 16.80
C PHE A 281 -14.89 -7.89 15.68
N ILE A 282 -15.44 -7.02 14.84
CA ILE A 282 -16.28 -7.45 13.71
C ILE A 282 -15.48 -8.35 12.77
N MET A 283 -14.25 -7.99 12.45
CA MET A 283 -13.35 -8.81 11.63
C MET A 283 -13.01 -10.15 12.31
N TRP A 284 -12.78 -10.14 13.62
CA TRP A 284 -12.56 -11.37 14.39
C TRP A 284 -13.77 -12.30 14.32
N ASN A 285 -14.97 -11.76 14.56
CA ASN A 285 -16.21 -12.53 14.55
C ASN A 285 -16.49 -13.15 13.18
N ASP A 286 -16.20 -12.42 12.10
CA ASP A 286 -16.34 -12.92 10.74
C ASP A 286 -15.37 -14.06 10.46
N ILE A 287 -14.09 -13.89 10.78
CA ILE A 287 -13.07 -14.93 10.60
C ILE A 287 -13.39 -16.17 11.45
N HIS A 288 -13.78 -15.98 12.72
CA HIS A 288 -14.08 -17.06 13.63
C HIS A 288 -15.28 -17.91 13.17
N ASN A 289 -16.37 -17.25 12.78
CA ASN A 289 -17.59 -17.93 12.37
C ASN A 289 -17.52 -18.54 10.97
N ASN A 290 -16.72 -17.97 10.08
CA ASN A 290 -16.58 -18.41 8.69
C ASN A 290 -15.26 -19.15 8.40
N ALA A 291 -14.51 -19.54 9.43
CA ALA A 291 -13.22 -20.20 9.30
C ALA A 291 -13.20 -21.34 8.26
N ASN A 292 -14.19 -22.25 8.36
CA ASN A 292 -14.31 -23.39 7.44
C ASN A 292 -14.61 -22.99 5.98
N LYS A 293 -15.31 -21.87 5.78
CA LYS A 293 -15.58 -21.34 4.43
C LYS A 293 -14.35 -20.65 3.85
N LEU A 294 -13.58 -19.96 4.69
CA LEU A 294 -12.37 -19.25 4.28
C LEU A 294 -11.32 -20.23 3.72
N VAL A 295 -11.14 -21.38 4.36
CA VAL A 295 -10.20 -22.43 3.91
C VAL A 295 -10.57 -23.04 2.55
N GLN A 296 -11.84 -22.97 2.14
CA GLN A 296 -12.27 -23.47 0.83
C GLN A 296 -11.74 -22.62 -0.33
N ASN A 297 -11.39 -21.37 -0.09
CA ASN A 297 -10.77 -20.51 -1.08
C ASN A 297 -9.27 -20.82 -1.17
N LYS A 298 -8.78 -21.23 -2.34
CA LYS A 298 -7.39 -21.64 -2.57
C LYS A 298 -6.37 -20.55 -2.21
N ILE A 299 -6.69 -19.27 -2.44
CA ILE A 299 -5.80 -18.15 -2.12
C ILE A 299 -5.70 -18.00 -0.60
N VAL A 300 -6.84 -18.02 0.10
CA VAL A 300 -6.87 -17.92 1.57
C VAL A 300 -6.20 -19.12 2.21
N SER A 301 -6.45 -20.32 1.72
CA SER A 301 -5.78 -21.55 2.14
C SER A 301 -4.26 -21.44 1.99
N SER A 302 -3.79 -20.95 0.85
CA SER A 302 -2.36 -20.72 0.61
C SER A 302 -1.75 -19.71 1.59
N LEU A 303 -2.46 -18.63 1.91
CA LEU A 303 -2.02 -17.65 2.91
C LEU A 303 -1.93 -18.27 4.31
N ILE A 304 -2.90 -19.12 4.68
CA ILE A 304 -2.91 -19.83 5.96
C ILE A 304 -1.75 -20.82 6.04
N ASN A 305 -1.60 -21.64 5.01
CA ASN A 305 -0.61 -22.72 4.96
C ASN A 305 0.81 -22.23 4.64
N GLY A 306 0.96 -21.03 4.09
CA GLY A 306 2.24 -20.46 3.67
C GLY A 306 2.84 -21.16 2.44
N LYS A 307 1.99 -21.83 1.65
CA LYS A 307 2.36 -22.48 0.39
C LYS A 307 1.38 -22.06 -0.69
N ILE A 308 1.86 -21.81 -1.89
CA ILE A 308 1.01 -21.50 -3.03
C ILE A 308 0.30 -22.80 -3.46
N GLU A 309 -1.03 -22.80 -3.37
CA GLU A 309 -1.89 -23.96 -3.73
C GLU A 309 -2.63 -23.74 -5.06
N TRP A 310 -2.41 -22.62 -5.73
CA TRP A 310 -2.90 -22.36 -7.08
C TRP A 310 -1.75 -22.39 -8.08
N GLU A 311 -2.06 -22.74 -9.31
CA GLU A 311 -1.10 -22.65 -10.41
C GLU A 311 -0.79 -21.16 -10.63
N ALA A 312 0.43 -20.75 -10.31
CA ALA A 312 0.92 -19.45 -10.76
C ALA A 312 0.91 -19.47 -12.29
N ALA A 313 0.48 -18.37 -12.90
CA ALA A 313 0.56 -18.24 -14.34
C ALA A 313 2.03 -18.44 -14.76
N THR A 314 2.31 -19.53 -15.45
CA THR A 314 3.66 -19.94 -15.85
C THR A 314 4.17 -19.17 -17.05
N GLU A 315 3.33 -18.42 -17.73
CA GLU A 315 3.70 -17.61 -18.88
C GLU A 315 3.54 -16.13 -18.53
N GLU A 316 4.65 -15.48 -18.21
CA GLU A 316 4.75 -14.03 -18.30
C GLU A 316 4.59 -13.69 -19.79
N ILE A 317 3.52 -12.99 -20.13
CA ILE A 317 3.37 -12.48 -21.49
C ILE A 317 4.35 -11.32 -21.60
N ASP A 318 5.39 -11.48 -22.39
CA ASP A 318 6.32 -10.42 -22.71
C ASP A 318 5.52 -9.24 -23.29
N ALA A 319 5.84 -8.02 -22.85
CA ALA A 319 5.19 -6.81 -23.34
C ALA A 319 5.21 -6.69 -24.88
N THR A 320 6.24 -7.27 -25.54
CA THR A 320 6.35 -7.36 -26.99
C THR A 320 5.34 -8.30 -27.62
N ASP A 321 4.92 -9.34 -26.90
CA ASP A 321 3.89 -10.28 -27.38
C ASP A 321 2.47 -9.79 -27.14
N MET A 322 2.26 -8.91 -26.14
CA MET A 322 0.95 -8.29 -25.90
C MET A 322 0.43 -7.54 -27.11
N ASP A 323 1.29 -6.83 -27.82
CA ASP A 323 0.89 -6.07 -29.00
C ASP A 323 0.39 -6.97 -30.14
N LYS A 324 0.87 -8.22 -30.20
CA LYS A 324 0.44 -9.21 -31.19
C LYS A 324 -0.79 -9.99 -30.76
N GLN A 325 -0.93 -10.24 -29.45
CA GLN A 325 -1.99 -11.12 -28.90
C GLN A 325 -3.27 -10.35 -28.50
N VAL A 326 -3.15 -9.05 -28.13
CA VAL A 326 -4.28 -8.29 -27.59
C VAL A 326 -4.85 -7.34 -28.62
N SER A 327 -6.08 -7.61 -29.04
CA SER A 327 -6.82 -6.68 -29.89
C SER A 327 -7.28 -5.44 -29.11
N PRO A 328 -7.17 -4.23 -29.68
CA PRO A 328 -7.77 -3.02 -29.08
C PRO A 328 -9.29 -3.12 -28.86
N ALA A 329 -9.97 -4.05 -29.52
CA ALA A 329 -11.38 -4.33 -29.29
C ALA A 329 -11.64 -5.14 -28.00
N ASP A 330 -10.65 -5.85 -27.49
CA ASP A 330 -10.79 -6.71 -26.32
C ASP A 330 -10.50 -6.01 -25.00
N ILE A 331 -9.73 -4.93 -25.03
CA ILE A 331 -9.39 -4.11 -23.86
C ILE A 331 -9.82 -2.68 -24.11
N VAL A 332 -10.68 -2.18 -23.23
CA VAL A 332 -11.16 -0.80 -23.23
C VAL A 332 -10.31 0.03 -22.29
N LEU A 333 -9.77 1.14 -22.76
CA LEU A 333 -8.96 2.06 -21.95
C LEU A 333 -9.66 3.41 -21.76
N PRO A 334 -10.62 3.52 -20.83
CA PRO A 334 -11.25 4.80 -20.51
C PRO A 334 -10.26 5.85 -20.04
N ILE A 335 -9.17 5.42 -19.43
CA ILE A 335 -8.05 6.25 -18.97
C ILE A 335 -6.79 5.72 -19.63
N ILE A 336 -5.95 6.63 -20.13
CA ILE A 336 -4.66 6.29 -20.75
C ILE A 336 -3.83 5.43 -19.81
N ALA A 337 -3.24 4.36 -20.33
CA ALA A 337 -2.40 3.42 -19.59
C ALA A 337 -1.05 3.26 -20.31
N ASP A 338 0.01 3.05 -19.54
CA ASP A 338 1.31 2.62 -20.06
C ASP A 338 1.35 1.09 -20.26
N SER A 339 2.46 0.56 -20.78
CA SER A 339 2.60 -0.87 -21.08
C SER A 339 2.47 -1.75 -19.84
N SER A 340 3.09 -1.38 -18.73
CA SER A 340 3.01 -2.16 -17.48
C SER A 340 1.63 -2.11 -16.84
N GLN A 341 0.93 -0.99 -16.96
CA GLN A 341 -0.47 -0.88 -16.55
C GLN A 341 -1.39 -1.73 -17.44
N LEU A 342 -1.13 -1.74 -18.76
CA LEU A 342 -1.89 -2.56 -19.71
C LEU A 342 -1.72 -4.05 -19.43
N GLU A 343 -0.52 -4.51 -19.11
CA GLU A 343 -0.24 -5.88 -18.68
C GLU A 343 -1.08 -6.25 -17.43
N ALA A 344 -1.07 -5.41 -16.40
CA ALA A 344 -1.88 -5.63 -15.20
C ALA A 344 -3.39 -5.68 -15.49
N ILE A 345 -3.88 -4.85 -16.43
CA ILE A 345 -5.26 -4.87 -16.87
C ILE A 345 -5.58 -6.19 -17.58
N TYR A 346 -4.71 -6.61 -18.48
CA TYR A 346 -4.87 -7.86 -19.23
C TYR A 346 -4.91 -9.08 -18.30
N GLU A 347 -3.95 -9.19 -17.39
CA GLU A 347 -3.86 -10.28 -16.41
C GLU A 347 -5.11 -10.35 -15.52
N ALA A 348 -5.59 -9.19 -15.04
CA ALA A 348 -6.79 -9.13 -14.20
C ALA A 348 -8.06 -9.60 -14.94
N VAL A 349 -8.17 -9.28 -16.22
CA VAL A 349 -9.32 -9.68 -17.06
C VAL A 349 -9.32 -11.18 -17.35
N HIS A 350 -8.13 -11.81 -17.37
CA HIS A 350 -7.95 -13.25 -17.60
C HIS A 350 -7.91 -14.07 -16.30
N ASP A 351 -8.51 -13.55 -15.21
CA ASP A 351 -8.71 -14.23 -13.93
C ASP A 351 -7.41 -14.60 -13.19
N LYS A 352 -6.31 -13.93 -13.50
CA LYS A 352 -5.05 -14.16 -12.78
C LYS A 352 -5.04 -13.44 -11.43
N THR A 353 -4.39 -14.06 -10.47
CA THR A 353 -4.17 -13.50 -9.12
C THR A 353 -2.75 -13.02 -9.00
N PHE A 354 -2.56 -11.73 -8.75
CA PHE A 354 -1.25 -11.10 -8.66
C PHE A 354 -1.22 -9.94 -7.67
N ILE A 355 -0.02 -9.44 -7.38
CA ILE A 355 0.23 -8.26 -6.54
C ILE A 355 0.72 -7.14 -7.43
N LEU A 356 0.00 -6.01 -7.43
CA LEU A 356 0.39 -4.80 -8.15
C LEU A 356 1.07 -3.82 -7.19
N HIS A 357 2.40 -3.70 -7.30
CA HIS A 357 3.16 -2.71 -6.58
C HIS A 357 3.31 -1.42 -7.39
N GLY A 358 3.17 -0.28 -6.72
CA GLY A 358 3.41 1.02 -7.34
C GLY A 358 3.59 2.10 -6.28
N PRO A 359 4.67 2.89 -6.32
CA PRO A 359 4.84 4.07 -5.47
C PRO A 359 3.71 5.09 -5.67
N PRO A 360 3.56 6.07 -4.78
CA PRO A 360 2.66 7.19 -5.02
C PRO A 360 3.00 7.91 -6.34
N GLY A 361 1.98 8.21 -7.15
CA GLY A 361 2.17 8.89 -8.45
C GLY A 361 2.31 7.99 -9.68
N THR A 362 2.46 6.67 -9.54
CA THR A 362 2.59 5.71 -10.67
C THR A 362 1.28 5.34 -11.36
N GLY A 363 0.18 6.00 -11.06
CA GLY A 363 -1.10 5.74 -11.72
C GLY A 363 -1.89 4.54 -11.20
N LYS A 364 -1.59 3.97 -10.01
CA LYS A 364 -2.33 2.81 -9.45
C LYS A 364 -3.86 2.97 -9.51
N SER A 365 -4.37 4.13 -9.13
CA SER A 365 -5.82 4.37 -9.18
C SER A 365 -6.37 4.41 -10.61
N GLN A 366 -5.55 4.78 -11.60
CA GLN A 366 -5.91 4.71 -13.02
C GLN A 366 -5.98 3.25 -13.47
N THR A 367 -4.95 2.47 -13.14
CA THR A 367 -4.90 1.03 -13.42
C THR A 367 -6.09 0.30 -12.81
N ILE A 368 -6.40 0.56 -11.53
CA ILE A 368 -7.58 -0.03 -10.86
C ILE A 368 -8.88 0.35 -11.58
N THR A 369 -9.05 1.62 -11.97
CA THR A 369 -10.25 2.07 -12.71
C THR A 369 -10.37 1.34 -14.05
N ASN A 370 -9.28 1.20 -14.79
CA ASN A 370 -9.26 0.46 -16.06
C ASN A 370 -9.51 -1.04 -15.86
N ILE A 371 -8.95 -1.66 -14.80
CA ILE A 371 -9.24 -3.07 -14.45
C ILE A 371 -10.74 -3.26 -14.20
N ILE A 372 -11.36 -2.38 -13.40
CA ILE A 372 -12.79 -2.44 -13.10
C ILE A 372 -13.61 -2.27 -14.37
N ALA A 373 -13.28 -1.28 -15.21
CA ALA A 373 -13.97 -1.03 -16.46
C ALA A 373 -13.93 -2.23 -17.40
N ASN A 374 -12.76 -2.84 -17.57
CA ASN A 374 -12.57 -4.02 -18.40
C ASN A 374 -13.27 -5.26 -17.84
N ALA A 375 -13.22 -5.48 -16.54
CA ALA A 375 -13.92 -6.58 -15.89
C ALA A 375 -15.46 -6.45 -16.09
N LEU A 376 -16.00 -5.24 -15.96
CA LEU A 376 -17.40 -4.96 -16.25
C LEU A 376 -17.73 -5.15 -17.75
N TYR A 377 -16.85 -4.72 -18.65
CA TYR A 377 -16.99 -4.93 -20.09
C TYR A 377 -17.08 -6.41 -20.47
N LYS A 378 -16.30 -7.27 -19.79
CA LYS A 378 -16.36 -8.73 -19.92
C LYS A 378 -17.52 -9.37 -19.13
N GLY A 379 -18.41 -8.58 -18.50
CA GLY A 379 -19.59 -9.05 -17.75
C GLY A 379 -19.26 -9.63 -16.38
N LYS A 380 -18.06 -9.38 -15.83
CA LYS A 380 -17.65 -9.84 -14.49
C LYS A 380 -18.25 -8.96 -13.40
N ARG A 381 -18.38 -9.53 -12.20
CA ARG A 381 -18.71 -8.79 -10.98
C ARG A 381 -17.41 -8.39 -10.28
N VAL A 382 -17.32 -7.12 -9.89
CA VAL A 382 -16.11 -6.59 -9.26
C VAL A 382 -16.45 -6.12 -7.85
N LEU A 383 -15.65 -6.58 -6.88
CA LEU A 383 -15.64 -6.07 -5.51
C LEU A 383 -14.32 -5.35 -5.29
N PHE A 384 -14.39 -4.03 -5.07
CA PHE A 384 -13.24 -3.22 -4.70
C PHE A 384 -13.26 -2.92 -3.21
N VAL A 385 -12.21 -3.33 -2.48
CA VAL A 385 -12.10 -3.18 -1.03
C VAL A 385 -10.86 -2.33 -0.71
N ALA A 386 -11.02 -1.35 0.17
CA ALA A 386 -9.91 -0.57 0.71
C ALA A 386 -10.13 -0.25 2.19
N GLU A 387 -9.04 -0.15 2.94
CA GLU A 387 -9.07 0.22 4.35
C GLU A 387 -9.53 1.66 4.55
N LYS A 388 -9.08 2.58 3.69
CA LYS A 388 -9.36 4.00 3.80
C LYS A 388 -10.43 4.44 2.82
N MET A 389 -11.40 5.18 3.31
CA MET A 389 -12.47 5.76 2.51
C MET A 389 -11.95 6.66 1.37
N ALA A 390 -10.87 7.40 1.61
CA ALA A 390 -10.26 8.23 0.59
C ALA A 390 -9.84 7.44 -0.66
N ALA A 391 -9.36 6.21 -0.51
CA ALA A 391 -9.01 5.33 -1.63
C ALA A 391 -10.25 4.88 -2.42
N LEU A 392 -11.34 4.54 -1.72
CA LEU A 392 -12.62 4.20 -2.34
C LEU A 392 -13.18 5.38 -3.15
N SER A 393 -13.21 6.58 -2.55
CA SER A 393 -13.76 7.79 -3.17
C SER A 393 -12.99 8.20 -4.45
N VAL A 394 -11.67 8.03 -4.48
CA VAL A 394 -10.87 8.32 -5.68
C VAL A 394 -11.28 7.43 -6.84
N VAL A 395 -11.43 6.13 -6.61
CA VAL A 395 -11.82 5.17 -7.66
C VAL A 395 -13.28 5.42 -8.07
N GLN A 396 -14.18 5.64 -7.11
CA GLN A 396 -15.59 5.95 -7.37
C GLN A 396 -15.75 7.19 -8.25
N ASN A 397 -15.08 8.30 -7.91
CA ASN A 397 -15.14 9.53 -8.69
C ASN A 397 -14.63 9.34 -10.13
N ARG A 398 -13.60 8.52 -10.32
CA ARG A 398 -13.10 8.18 -11.66
C ARG A 398 -14.09 7.33 -12.45
N LEU A 399 -14.69 6.32 -11.81
CA LEU A 399 -15.74 5.50 -12.44
C LEU A 399 -16.96 6.34 -12.81
N ALA A 400 -17.41 7.22 -11.92
CA ALA A 400 -18.52 8.14 -12.20
C ALA A 400 -18.21 9.09 -13.36
N ALA A 401 -16.97 9.60 -13.46
CA ALA A 401 -16.55 10.48 -14.55
C ALA A 401 -16.60 9.81 -15.94
N ILE A 402 -16.46 8.49 -16.01
CA ILE A 402 -16.58 7.70 -17.24
C ILE A 402 -17.97 7.06 -17.39
N GLY A 403 -18.93 7.44 -16.55
CA GLY A 403 -20.32 6.98 -16.62
C GLY A 403 -20.55 5.54 -16.11
N LEU A 404 -19.59 4.96 -15.37
CA LEU A 404 -19.75 3.63 -14.78
C LEU A 404 -20.36 3.74 -13.39
N PHE A 405 -21.42 2.99 -13.17
CA PHE A 405 -22.08 2.87 -11.89
C PHE A 405 -21.30 1.97 -10.94
N CYS A 406 -21.18 2.39 -9.66
CA CYS A 406 -20.71 1.52 -8.59
C CYS A 406 -21.60 1.69 -7.34
N LEU A 407 -21.91 0.57 -6.69
CA LEU A 407 -22.59 0.57 -5.40
C LEU A 407 -21.58 0.87 -4.30
N GLU A 408 -21.74 2.03 -3.66
CA GLU A 408 -20.87 2.46 -2.56
C GLU A 408 -21.45 1.96 -1.22
N ILE A 409 -20.69 1.15 -0.50
CA ILE A 409 -21.08 0.63 0.81
C ILE A 409 -20.04 1.08 1.84
N HIS A 410 -20.44 1.97 2.75
CA HIS A 410 -19.63 2.41 3.89
C HIS A 410 -20.30 1.99 5.19
N SER A 411 -19.50 1.61 6.17
CA SER A 411 -20.02 1.10 7.46
C SER A 411 -20.94 2.07 8.20
N ASN A 412 -20.82 3.38 7.97
CA ASN A 412 -21.54 4.39 8.78
C ASN A 412 -22.20 5.53 7.99
N LYS A 413 -22.15 5.56 6.67
CA LYS A 413 -22.81 6.60 5.88
C LYS A 413 -24.02 6.11 5.09
N THR A 414 -24.20 4.82 5.02
CA THR A 414 -25.24 4.25 4.18
C THR A 414 -26.52 4.12 4.96
N LYS A 415 -27.33 5.18 4.95
CA LYS A 415 -28.74 5.04 5.30
C LYS A 415 -29.34 3.95 4.42
N LYS A 416 -30.15 3.07 4.99
CA LYS A 416 -30.90 2.04 4.22
C LYS A 416 -31.58 2.64 2.98
N SER A 417 -32.10 3.86 3.11
CA SER A 417 -32.71 4.61 2.01
C SER A 417 -31.73 4.95 0.89
N ALA A 418 -30.46 5.29 1.19
CA ALA A 418 -29.44 5.60 0.19
C ALA A 418 -29.00 4.35 -0.59
N VAL A 419 -28.84 3.21 0.10
CA VAL A 419 -28.57 1.92 -0.57
C VAL A 419 -29.72 1.52 -1.48
N ILE A 420 -30.97 1.66 -1.01
CA ILE A 420 -32.16 1.36 -1.82
C ILE A 420 -32.24 2.28 -3.04
N SER A 421 -31.92 3.58 -2.87
CA SER A 421 -31.87 4.52 -3.99
C SER A 421 -30.81 4.13 -5.01
N GLN A 422 -29.58 3.79 -4.57
CA GLN A 422 -28.53 3.32 -5.47
C GLN A 422 -28.91 2.01 -6.16
N LEU A 423 -29.52 1.06 -5.46
CA LEU A 423 -30.01 -0.16 -6.07
C LEU A 423 -31.13 0.11 -7.09
N LYS A 424 -32.00 1.08 -6.85
CA LYS A 424 -33.01 1.49 -7.80
C LYS A 424 -32.37 2.06 -9.06
N GLU A 425 -31.35 2.92 -8.94
CA GLU A 425 -30.60 3.45 -10.07
C GLU A 425 -29.99 2.34 -10.94
N THR A 426 -29.50 1.24 -10.32
CA THR A 426 -28.95 0.11 -11.09
C THR A 426 -29.99 -0.59 -11.96
N THR A 427 -31.26 -0.58 -11.56
CA THR A 427 -32.34 -1.19 -12.36
C THR A 427 -32.73 -0.36 -13.58
N GLU A 428 -32.38 0.92 -13.57
CA GLU A 428 -32.68 1.87 -14.66
C GLU A 428 -31.55 1.93 -15.70
N ILE A 429 -30.38 1.29 -15.43
CA ILE A 429 -29.26 1.26 -16.37
C ILE A 429 -29.60 0.35 -17.57
N ILE A 430 -29.67 0.96 -18.73
CA ILE A 430 -29.88 0.24 -20.00
C ILE A 430 -28.53 -0.24 -20.52
N ARG A 431 -28.39 -1.55 -20.73
CA ARG A 431 -27.21 -2.12 -21.40
C ARG A 431 -27.24 -1.74 -22.86
N GLN A 432 -26.24 -1.05 -23.34
CA GLN A 432 -26.04 -0.72 -24.74
C GLN A 432 -25.06 -1.70 -25.38
N THR A 433 -25.26 -2.03 -26.63
CA THR A 433 -24.26 -2.73 -27.45
C THR A 433 -23.18 -1.75 -27.87
N PRO A 434 -21.91 -2.19 -27.98
CA PRO A 434 -20.86 -1.31 -28.47
C PRO A 434 -21.21 -0.73 -29.84
N PRO A 435 -21.04 0.59 -30.08
CA PRO A 435 -21.29 1.19 -31.37
C PRO A 435 -20.39 0.59 -32.45
N GLU A 436 -20.89 0.50 -33.71
CA GLU A 436 -20.03 0.07 -34.83
C GLU A 436 -18.79 0.96 -35.02
N GLU A 437 -18.89 2.21 -34.64
CA GLU A 437 -17.79 3.18 -34.66
C GLU A 437 -16.64 2.75 -33.75
N PHE A 438 -16.92 2.16 -32.59
CA PHE A 438 -15.91 1.62 -31.71
C PHE A 438 -15.12 0.50 -32.37
N ARG A 439 -15.75 -0.43 -33.06
CA ARG A 439 -15.08 -1.51 -33.78
C ARG A 439 -14.18 -1.00 -34.89
N LYS A 440 -14.68 -0.03 -35.68
CA LYS A 440 -13.88 0.60 -36.74
C LYS A 440 -12.66 1.32 -36.21
N GLU A 441 -12.80 2.02 -35.09
CA GLU A 441 -11.65 2.71 -34.46
C GLU A 441 -10.67 1.71 -33.82
N ALA A 442 -11.15 0.61 -33.24
CA ALA A 442 -10.29 -0.46 -32.73
C ALA A 442 -9.49 -1.14 -33.86
N GLU A 443 -10.11 -1.39 -35.04
CA GLU A 443 -9.40 -1.90 -36.22
C GLU A 443 -8.37 -0.91 -36.74
N ARG A 444 -8.70 0.38 -36.76
CA ARG A 444 -7.76 1.44 -37.13
C ARG A 444 -6.56 1.49 -36.21
N LEU A 445 -6.78 1.42 -34.88
CA LEU A 445 -5.71 1.37 -33.87
C LEU A 445 -4.82 0.13 -34.05
N LEU A 446 -5.43 -1.02 -34.36
CA LEU A 446 -4.68 -2.25 -34.65
C LEU A 446 -3.74 -2.08 -35.84
N ASN A 447 -4.23 -1.49 -36.94
CA ASN A 447 -3.41 -1.24 -38.13
C ASN A 447 -2.29 -0.24 -37.85
N LEU A 448 -2.58 0.88 -37.16
CA LEU A 448 -1.56 1.87 -36.79
C LEU A 448 -0.49 1.27 -35.89
N ARG A 449 -0.88 0.41 -34.94
CA ARG A 449 0.07 -0.31 -34.05
C ARG A 449 0.95 -1.24 -34.87
N ALA A 450 0.38 -1.98 -35.80
CA ALA A 450 1.14 -2.85 -36.70
C ALA A 450 2.15 -2.08 -37.55
N GLU A 451 1.75 -0.93 -38.11
CA GLU A 451 2.64 -0.06 -38.87
C GLU A 451 3.80 0.49 -38.02
N LEU A 452 3.49 0.94 -36.78
CA LEU A 452 4.52 1.41 -35.86
C LEU A 452 5.49 0.30 -35.46
N ASN A 453 4.98 -0.90 -35.15
CA ASN A 453 5.84 -2.03 -34.80
C ASN A 453 6.71 -2.45 -35.98
N GLN A 454 6.17 -2.48 -37.19
CA GLN A 454 6.95 -2.73 -38.41
C GLN A 454 8.05 -1.69 -38.60
N TYR A 455 7.73 -0.40 -38.37
CA TYR A 455 8.73 0.67 -38.43
C TYR A 455 9.84 0.48 -37.40
N ILE A 456 9.50 0.19 -36.14
CA ILE A 456 10.45 -0.06 -35.06
C ILE A 456 11.30 -1.31 -35.35
N GLU A 457 10.67 -2.40 -35.81
CA GLU A 457 11.39 -3.61 -36.23
C GLU A 457 12.40 -3.28 -37.34
N ALA A 458 11.98 -2.55 -38.37
CA ALA A 458 12.87 -2.19 -39.46
C ALA A 458 14.04 -1.30 -39.00
N LEU A 459 13.80 -0.39 -38.06
CA LEU A 459 14.79 0.53 -37.54
C LEU A 459 15.84 -0.18 -36.66
N HIS A 460 15.40 -1.14 -35.84
CA HIS A 460 16.26 -1.86 -34.88
C HIS A 460 16.68 -3.25 -35.33
N LYS A 461 16.28 -3.66 -36.52
CA LYS A 461 16.72 -4.93 -37.08
C LYS A 461 18.22 -4.94 -37.25
N GLU A 462 18.90 -5.84 -36.59
CA GLU A 462 20.32 -6.06 -36.82
C GLU A 462 20.56 -6.68 -38.20
N TYR A 463 21.43 -6.05 -38.98
CA TYR A 463 21.93 -6.60 -40.24
C TYR A 463 23.00 -7.68 -39.98
N PRO A 464 23.37 -8.51 -40.97
CA PRO A 464 24.34 -9.57 -40.75
C PRO A 464 25.68 -9.12 -40.15
N PHE A 465 26.05 -7.86 -40.37
CA PHE A 465 27.24 -7.25 -39.79
C PHE A 465 27.07 -6.70 -38.36
N GLY A 466 25.92 -6.96 -37.70
CA GLY A 466 25.70 -6.69 -36.28
C GLY A 466 25.35 -5.23 -35.92
N VAL A 467 25.00 -4.41 -36.91
CA VAL A 467 24.60 -3.00 -36.71
C VAL A 467 23.18 -2.79 -37.22
N SER A 468 22.36 -2.09 -36.47
CA SER A 468 21.02 -1.70 -36.90
C SER A 468 21.05 -0.36 -37.65
N LEU A 469 19.96 -0.07 -38.38
CA LEU A 469 19.80 1.24 -39.01
C LEU A 469 19.81 2.38 -37.97
N TYR A 470 19.24 2.14 -36.81
CA TYR A 470 19.24 3.09 -35.70
C TYR A 470 20.66 3.41 -35.22
N ASP A 471 21.48 2.37 -35.00
CA ASP A 471 22.87 2.53 -34.58
C ASP A 471 23.66 3.29 -35.63
N ALA A 472 23.45 2.94 -36.91
CA ALA A 472 24.12 3.63 -38.03
C ALA A 472 23.77 5.13 -38.07
N ILE A 473 22.49 5.51 -37.81
CA ILE A 473 22.07 6.91 -37.75
C ILE A 473 22.74 7.65 -36.59
N ILE A 474 22.79 7.02 -35.39
CA ILE A 474 23.44 7.62 -34.21
C ILE A 474 24.96 7.82 -34.49
N HIS A 475 25.61 6.80 -35.03
CA HIS A 475 27.03 6.89 -35.38
C HIS A 475 27.28 7.99 -36.41
N TYR A 476 26.46 8.05 -37.47
CA TYR A 476 26.56 9.09 -38.49
C TYR A 476 26.42 10.50 -37.91
N GLN A 477 25.48 10.71 -36.96
CA GLN A 477 25.32 12.03 -36.32
C GLN A 477 26.46 12.41 -35.37
N SER A 478 27.21 11.42 -34.87
CA SER A 478 28.32 11.65 -33.94
C SER A 478 29.65 11.95 -34.62
N VAL A 479 29.74 11.71 -35.93
CA VAL A 479 30.98 11.90 -36.74
C VAL A 479 30.90 13.18 -37.53
N ASP A 480 31.89 14.05 -37.33
CA ASP A 480 32.09 15.26 -38.15
C ASP A 480 32.82 14.85 -39.41
N VAL A 481 32.10 14.58 -40.50
CA VAL A 481 32.65 13.99 -41.72
C VAL A 481 32.95 15.07 -42.73
N GLU A 482 34.24 15.40 -42.92
CA GLU A 482 34.71 16.22 -44.04
C GLU A 482 34.89 15.41 -45.34
N SER A 483 35.06 14.10 -45.25
CA SER A 483 35.25 13.23 -46.42
C SER A 483 34.68 11.84 -46.18
N CYS A 484 34.03 11.29 -47.18
CA CYS A 484 33.55 9.90 -47.18
C CYS A 484 34.17 9.12 -48.32
N PHE A 485 34.21 7.82 -48.20
CA PHE A 485 34.60 6.91 -49.29
C PHE A 485 33.46 5.92 -49.52
N ASP A 486 33.24 5.51 -50.75
CA ASP A 486 32.21 4.57 -51.13
C ASP A 486 32.73 3.13 -51.01
N ILE A 487 31.98 2.31 -50.29
CA ILE A 487 32.22 0.87 -50.24
C ILE A 487 31.34 0.23 -51.32
N PRO A 488 31.92 -0.52 -52.26
CA PRO A 488 31.15 -1.20 -53.29
C PRO A 488 30.11 -2.20 -52.68
N GLN A 489 28.90 -2.22 -53.22
CA GLN A 489 27.79 -3.01 -52.74
C GLN A 489 28.16 -4.51 -52.58
N ALA A 490 28.98 -5.04 -53.46
CA ALA A 490 29.39 -6.45 -53.41
C ALA A 490 30.14 -6.82 -52.11
N TYR A 491 30.79 -5.88 -51.44
CA TYR A 491 31.46 -6.10 -50.16
C TYR A 491 30.44 -6.02 -49.02
N LEU A 492 29.44 -5.14 -49.10
CA LEU A 492 28.40 -4.99 -48.12
C LEU A 492 27.50 -6.24 -48.07
N ASP A 493 27.23 -6.87 -49.22
CA ASP A 493 26.39 -8.06 -49.33
C ASP A 493 27.03 -9.30 -48.69
N THR A 494 28.35 -9.32 -48.53
CA THR A 494 29.12 -10.41 -47.92
C THR A 494 29.63 -10.12 -46.53
N LEU A 495 29.33 -8.94 -46.00
CA LEU A 495 29.81 -8.48 -44.71
C LEU A 495 29.03 -9.17 -43.57
N ASP A 496 29.75 -9.90 -42.72
CA ASP A 496 29.26 -10.43 -41.48
C ASP A 496 29.86 -9.72 -40.26
N LYS A 497 29.38 -10.03 -39.08
CA LYS A 497 29.81 -9.38 -37.84
C LYS A 497 31.31 -9.53 -37.56
N ASP A 498 31.85 -10.72 -37.83
CA ASP A 498 33.27 -11.02 -37.57
C ASP A 498 34.18 -10.27 -38.54
N THR A 499 33.79 -10.21 -39.81
CA THR A 499 34.51 -9.45 -40.84
C THR A 499 34.44 -7.95 -40.59
N PHE A 500 33.28 -7.45 -40.12
CA PHE A 500 33.12 -6.05 -39.77
C PHE A 500 34.03 -5.67 -38.59
N ALA A 501 34.07 -6.47 -37.54
CA ALA A 501 34.97 -6.26 -36.40
C ALA A 501 36.46 -6.27 -36.83
N GLN A 502 36.84 -7.20 -37.73
CA GLN A 502 38.19 -7.23 -38.28
C GLN A 502 38.54 -5.95 -39.06
N TRP A 503 37.59 -5.37 -39.79
CA TRP A 503 37.80 -4.09 -40.47
C TRP A 503 37.94 -2.95 -39.48
N GLU A 504 37.13 -2.88 -38.43
CA GLU A 504 37.26 -1.88 -37.37
C GLU A 504 38.66 -1.95 -36.73
N ASP A 505 39.07 -3.16 -36.31
CA ASP A 505 40.39 -3.38 -35.73
C ASP A 505 41.52 -2.98 -36.68
N ALA A 506 41.39 -3.31 -37.98
CA ALA A 506 42.39 -2.95 -39.00
C ALA A 506 42.47 -1.43 -39.21
N ILE A 507 41.31 -0.73 -39.23
CA ILE A 507 41.27 0.73 -39.35
C ILE A 507 41.89 1.39 -38.11
N GLU A 508 41.55 0.91 -36.91
CA GLU A 508 42.12 1.40 -35.64
C GLU A 508 43.65 1.23 -35.63
N LEU A 509 44.13 0.05 -36.06
CA LEU A 509 45.55 -0.22 -36.17
C LEU A 509 46.22 0.70 -37.17
N LEU A 510 45.58 0.92 -38.33
CA LEU A 510 46.09 1.82 -39.37
C LEU A 510 46.21 3.25 -38.85
N VAL A 511 45.16 3.78 -38.20
CA VAL A 511 45.15 5.13 -37.61
C VAL A 511 46.25 5.27 -36.55
N ARG A 512 46.36 4.28 -35.67
CA ARG A 512 47.37 4.26 -34.59
C ARG A 512 48.79 4.21 -35.16
N THR A 513 49.00 3.41 -36.22
CA THR A 513 50.29 3.28 -36.89
C THR A 513 50.64 4.54 -37.67
N ALA A 514 49.66 5.13 -38.38
CA ALA A 514 49.86 6.38 -39.13
C ALA A 514 50.21 7.55 -38.21
N ASN A 515 49.58 7.64 -37.03
CA ASN A 515 49.91 8.64 -36.02
C ASN A 515 51.34 8.48 -35.46
N ALA A 516 51.85 7.24 -35.37
CA ALA A 516 53.21 6.96 -34.90
C ALA A 516 54.29 7.14 -35.98
N CYS A 517 54.00 6.76 -37.23
CA CYS A 517 54.95 6.67 -38.28
C CYS A 517 54.80 7.76 -39.36
N GLY A 518 53.71 8.52 -39.37
CA GLY A 518 53.36 9.48 -40.44
C GLY A 518 52.53 8.85 -41.56
N HIS A 519 52.16 9.65 -42.52
CA HIS A 519 51.32 9.24 -43.64
C HIS A 519 51.94 8.09 -44.45
N PRO A 520 51.26 6.97 -44.69
CA PRO A 520 51.85 5.78 -45.36
C PRO A 520 52.51 6.07 -46.72
N TYR A 521 51.90 6.88 -47.56
CA TYR A 521 52.41 7.23 -48.88
C TYR A 521 53.55 8.24 -48.86
N GLN A 522 53.82 8.89 -47.76
CA GLN A 522 54.90 9.85 -47.56
C GLN A 522 56.03 9.30 -46.71
N HIS A 523 55.87 8.06 -46.25
CA HIS A 523 56.87 7.44 -45.39
C HIS A 523 58.16 7.15 -46.09
N PRO A 524 59.33 7.42 -45.47
CA PRO A 524 60.64 7.22 -46.10
C PRO A 524 60.88 5.77 -46.58
N LEU A 525 60.18 4.81 -46.07
CA LEU A 525 60.25 3.39 -46.43
C LEU A 525 59.25 3.00 -47.53
N THR A 526 58.61 3.96 -48.21
CA THR A 526 57.70 3.70 -49.33
C THR A 526 58.40 2.95 -50.43
N GLY A 527 57.87 1.83 -50.89
CA GLY A 527 58.45 0.94 -51.89
C GLY A 527 59.25 -0.24 -51.35
N ILE A 528 59.36 -0.38 -50.02
CA ILE A 528 59.94 -1.57 -49.42
C ILE A 528 58.83 -2.64 -49.31
N SER A 529 59.12 -3.81 -49.90
CA SER A 529 58.17 -4.93 -49.94
C SER A 529 58.15 -5.87 -48.68
N ILE A 530 58.91 -5.49 -47.66
CA ILE A 530 58.98 -6.28 -46.43
C ILE A 530 57.75 -6.02 -45.58
N THR A 531 56.93 -7.03 -45.33
CA THR A 531 55.68 -6.92 -44.59
C THR A 531 55.81 -7.22 -43.08
N GLU A 532 56.90 -7.88 -42.68
CA GLU A 532 57.13 -8.23 -41.28
C GLU A 532 58.46 -7.67 -40.77
N TYR A 533 58.42 -7.03 -39.60
CA TYR A 533 59.62 -6.55 -38.93
C TYR A 533 60.21 -7.65 -38.07
N SER A 534 61.50 -7.96 -38.30
CA SER A 534 62.29 -8.85 -37.45
C SER A 534 63.69 -8.27 -37.16
N SER A 535 64.35 -8.77 -36.12
CA SER A 535 65.72 -8.38 -35.79
C SER A 535 66.68 -8.67 -36.94
N ALA A 536 66.44 -9.75 -37.67
CA ALA A 536 67.22 -10.08 -38.84
C ALA A 536 67.04 -9.07 -39.97
N VAL A 537 65.85 -8.55 -40.22
CA VAL A 537 65.56 -7.48 -41.17
C VAL A 537 66.24 -6.19 -40.74
N LYS A 538 66.21 -5.87 -39.44
CA LYS A 538 66.92 -4.67 -38.92
C LYS A 538 68.42 -4.76 -39.11
N GLU A 539 69.03 -5.89 -38.72
CA GLU A 539 70.48 -6.09 -38.91
C GLU A 539 70.88 -6.11 -40.35
N GLY A 540 70.15 -6.82 -41.21
CA GLY A 540 70.42 -6.88 -42.62
C GLY A 540 70.30 -5.51 -43.31
N SER A 541 69.25 -4.74 -42.98
CA SER A 541 69.10 -3.36 -43.51
C SER A 541 70.19 -2.44 -43.02
N SER A 542 70.60 -2.53 -41.76
CA SER A 542 71.67 -1.76 -41.17
C SER A 542 73.02 -2.05 -41.89
N GLN A 543 73.33 -3.33 -42.13
CA GLN A 543 74.55 -3.73 -42.87
C GLN A 543 74.54 -3.25 -44.28
N LEU A 544 73.40 -3.36 -44.99
CA LEU A 544 73.26 -2.86 -46.36
C LEU A 544 73.43 -1.34 -46.46
N LEU A 545 72.78 -0.59 -45.52
CA LEU A 545 72.94 0.87 -45.48
C LEU A 545 74.37 1.29 -45.17
N THR A 546 75.01 0.63 -44.22
CA THR A 546 76.44 0.89 -43.91
C THR A 546 77.33 0.63 -45.13
N GLY A 547 77.12 -0.53 -45.74
CA GLY A 547 77.92 -0.83 -47.00
C GLY A 547 77.65 0.15 -48.15
N PHE A 548 76.36 0.63 -48.23
CA PHE A 548 76.03 1.64 -49.23
C PHE A 548 76.72 3.00 -48.96
N ILE A 549 76.73 3.43 -47.66
CA ILE A 549 77.43 4.65 -47.24
C ILE A 549 78.94 4.55 -47.52
N ASP A 550 79.51 3.40 -47.20
CA ASP A 550 80.91 3.15 -47.46
C ASP A 550 81.27 3.22 -48.99
N LEU A 551 80.36 2.63 -49.80
CA LEU A 551 80.46 2.68 -51.22
C LEU A 551 80.35 4.12 -51.78
N LEU A 552 79.35 4.87 -51.31
CA LEU A 552 79.21 6.31 -51.68
C LEU A 552 80.40 7.12 -51.25
N THR A 553 80.93 6.86 -50.04
CA THR A 553 82.13 7.53 -49.55
C THR A 553 83.33 7.25 -50.45
N THR A 554 83.47 5.99 -50.85
CA THR A 554 84.52 5.55 -51.77
C THR A 554 84.38 6.21 -53.15
N ILE A 555 83.15 6.25 -53.69
CA ILE A 555 82.85 6.93 -54.95
C ILE A 555 83.20 8.42 -54.87
N ARG A 556 82.81 9.08 -53.79
CA ARG A 556 83.10 10.49 -53.54
C ARG A 556 84.61 10.74 -53.51
N GLN A 557 85.34 9.94 -52.75
CA GLN A 557 86.79 10.02 -52.69
C GLN A 557 87.45 9.87 -54.10
N LYS A 558 86.95 8.88 -54.88
CA LYS A 558 87.45 8.71 -56.25
C LYS A 558 87.07 9.86 -57.16
N LEU A 559 85.87 10.42 -57.00
CA LEU A 559 85.49 11.64 -57.77
C LEU A 559 86.29 12.84 -57.35
N ASP A 560 86.59 13.00 -56.07
CA ASP A 560 87.49 14.10 -55.60
C ASP A 560 88.90 13.97 -56.18
N VAL A 561 89.48 12.75 -56.18
CA VAL A 561 90.76 12.46 -56.81
C VAL A 561 90.69 12.72 -58.31
N PHE A 562 89.63 12.28 -58.99
CA PHE A 562 89.47 12.53 -60.43
C PHE A 562 89.29 14.03 -60.72
N SER A 563 88.60 14.77 -59.91
CA SER A 563 88.45 16.23 -60.00
C SER A 563 89.80 16.95 -59.84
N ILE A 564 90.66 16.47 -58.95
CA ILE A 564 92.00 17.00 -58.79
C ILE A 564 92.86 16.72 -60.06
N LEU A 565 92.75 15.47 -60.52
CA LEU A 565 93.48 15.10 -61.77
C LEU A 565 92.99 15.90 -62.97
N LEU A 566 91.74 16.24 -63.09
CA LEU A 566 91.17 17.09 -64.13
C LEU A 566 91.59 18.55 -64.00
N LYS A 567 91.86 19.04 -62.79
CA LYS A 567 92.39 20.41 -62.58
C LYS A 567 93.84 20.55 -62.87
N ASP A 568 94.66 19.47 -62.84
CA ASP A 568 96.06 19.46 -63.17
C ASP A 568 96.34 19.23 -64.65
N THR A 569 95.32 18.91 -65.44
CA THR A 569 95.43 18.87 -66.90
C THR A 569 94.84 20.16 -67.45
N ASP A 570 95.74 21.10 -67.76
CA ASP A 570 95.48 22.25 -68.63
C ASP A 570 95.00 21.74 -70.01
N ILE A 571 93.68 21.56 -70.15
CA ILE A 571 93.02 21.42 -71.43
C ILE A 571 91.93 22.46 -71.50
#